data_05c3e516f3b62345a8bc0ee6029dd104
#
_entry.id   05c3e516f3b62345a8bc0ee6029dd104
#
_cell.length_a   1.000
_cell.length_b   1.000
_cell.length_c   1.000
_cell.angle_alpha   90.00
_cell.angle_beta   90.00
_cell.angle_gamma   90.00
#
_symmetry.space_group_name_H-M   'P 1'
#
loop_
_entity.id
_entity.type
_entity.pdbx_description
1 polymer ?
#
loop_
_entity_poly.entity_id
_entity_poly.type
_entity_poly.pdbx_seq_one_letter_code
_entity_poly.pdbx_strand_id
1 'polypeptide(L)'
;MIFEFRTYLLKPGTPPKAEELFGEMYPNRAKLSRIAGFWRTEVGELNTIIHIWPYKDLNERDKIRAEAVKTGVWPPKIQDFVLNMESKIVHAAPFSPHFEPGEHGGLYEFRTYTYGPGNIPKVIEAWSSRIKARTAISPLIFAGYTDIGGLNQWIHVWAYKNMGEREAARAKALSTGVWPPPRNESVTLHKQVSTFAIPAKWSPLR
;
A
#
# COMPACT_ATOMS: atom_id res chain seq x y z
N MET A 1 14.14 7.57 -0.34
CA MET A 1 12.71 7.76 -0.71
C MET A 1 11.85 7.11 0.35
N ILE A 2 10.78 7.78 0.78
CA ILE A 2 9.79 7.29 1.72
C ILE A 2 8.42 7.23 1.04
N PHE A 3 7.54 6.39 1.56
CA PHE A 3 6.16 6.26 1.11
C PHE A 3 5.23 6.53 2.29
N GLU A 4 4.38 7.54 2.19
CA GLU A 4 3.34 7.81 3.18
C GLU A 4 2.09 7.01 2.81
N PHE A 5 1.77 6.02 3.60
CA PHE A 5 0.53 5.24 3.53
C PHE A 5 -0.53 5.92 4.40
N ARG A 6 -1.59 6.40 3.78
CA ARG A 6 -2.71 7.02 4.48
C ARG A 6 -3.94 6.15 4.34
N THR A 7 -4.55 5.84 5.47
CA THR A 7 -5.74 5.00 5.55
C THR A 7 -6.81 5.77 6.31
N TYR A 8 -7.96 5.99 5.67
CA TYR A 8 -9.07 6.74 6.25
C TYR A 8 -10.30 5.86 6.33
N LEU A 9 -10.80 5.65 7.54
CA LEU A 9 -12.10 5.04 7.78
C LEU A 9 -13.18 6.11 7.61
N LEU A 10 -14.16 5.83 6.78
CA LEU A 10 -15.24 6.73 6.43
C LEU A 10 -16.59 6.19 6.91
N LYS A 11 -17.57 7.07 7.02
CA LYS A 11 -18.96 6.68 7.28
C LYS A 11 -19.45 5.73 6.19
N PRO A 12 -20.27 4.72 6.54
CA PRO A 12 -20.86 3.81 5.57
C PRO A 12 -21.55 4.54 4.41
N GLY A 13 -21.31 4.07 3.18
CA GLY A 13 -21.88 4.62 1.96
C GLY A 13 -21.17 5.86 1.40
N THR A 14 -20.18 6.42 2.11
CA THR A 14 -19.48 7.65 1.64
C THR A 14 -18.19 7.42 0.82
N PRO A 15 -17.56 6.23 0.79
CA PRO A 15 -16.32 6.05 0.03
C PRO A 15 -16.41 6.42 -1.46
N PRO A 16 -17.49 6.11 -2.22
CA PRO A 16 -17.59 6.52 -3.62
C PRO A 16 -17.58 8.04 -3.80
N LYS A 17 -18.25 8.78 -2.92
CA LYS A 17 -18.24 10.25 -2.98
C LYS A 17 -16.90 10.83 -2.56
N ALA A 18 -16.24 10.24 -1.57
CA ALA A 18 -14.87 10.63 -1.22
C ALA A 18 -13.91 10.40 -2.39
N GLU A 19 -13.97 9.23 -3.06
CA GLU A 19 -13.16 8.90 -4.24
C GLU A 19 -13.35 9.93 -5.36
N GLU A 20 -14.59 10.34 -5.64
CA GLU A 20 -14.92 11.38 -6.61
C GLU A 20 -14.24 12.73 -6.26
N LEU A 21 -14.42 13.21 -5.02
CA LEU A 21 -13.83 14.47 -4.55
C LEU A 21 -12.30 14.47 -4.59
N PHE A 22 -11.68 13.34 -4.25
CA PHE A 22 -10.23 13.17 -4.41
C PHE A 22 -9.82 13.24 -5.87
N GLY A 23 -10.56 12.59 -6.77
CA GLY A 23 -10.29 12.57 -8.20
C GLY A 23 -10.42 13.96 -8.84
N GLU A 24 -11.44 14.74 -8.47
CA GLU A 24 -11.64 16.12 -8.94
C GLU A 24 -10.46 17.05 -8.57
N MET A 25 -9.93 16.91 -7.35
CA MET A 25 -8.82 17.75 -6.87
C MET A 25 -7.43 17.25 -7.26
N TYR A 26 -7.30 15.96 -7.59
CA TYR A 26 -6.01 15.33 -7.85
C TYR A 26 -5.20 16.00 -8.99
N PRO A 27 -5.76 16.43 -10.13
CA PRO A 27 -4.97 17.08 -11.19
C PRO A 27 -4.18 18.31 -10.71
N ASN A 28 -4.74 19.10 -9.80
CA ASN A 28 -4.04 20.23 -9.22
C ASN A 28 -3.01 19.79 -8.17
N ARG A 29 -3.35 18.80 -7.33
CA ARG A 29 -2.43 18.24 -6.34
C ARG A 29 -1.24 17.55 -7.00
N ALA A 30 -1.44 16.91 -8.15
CA ALA A 30 -0.39 16.22 -8.91
C ALA A 30 0.71 17.15 -9.45
N LYS A 31 0.43 18.46 -9.60
CA LYS A 31 1.43 19.47 -9.96
C LYS A 31 2.47 19.67 -8.86
N LEU A 32 2.14 19.38 -7.61
CA LEU A 32 3.05 19.46 -6.45
C LEU A 32 3.77 18.12 -6.19
N SER A 33 3.04 17.02 -6.16
CA SER A 33 3.59 15.67 -6.16
C SER A 33 2.54 14.65 -6.60
N ARG A 34 2.98 13.61 -7.30
CA ARG A 34 2.09 12.56 -7.79
C ARG A 34 1.78 11.54 -6.70
N ILE A 35 0.57 11.01 -6.72
CA ILE A 35 0.17 9.88 -5.90
C ILE A 35 0.73 8.58 -6.50
N ALA A 36 1.11 7.64 -5.65
CA ALA A 36 1.45 6.28 -6.08
C ALA A 36 0.20 5.49 -6.48
N GLY A 37 -0.88 5.62 -5.69
CA GLY A 37 -2.16 5.04 -6.01
C GLY A 37 -3.22 5.38 -4.97
N PHE A 38 -4.48 5.10 -5.35
CA PHE A 38 -5.66 5.31 -4.52
C PHE A 38 -6.60 4.12 -4.67
N TRP A 39 -7.07 3.59 -3.54
CA TRP A 39 -7.93 2.42 -3.47
C TRP A 39 -9.03 2.60 -2.42
N ARG A 40 -10.13 1.87 -2.58
CA ARG A 40 -11.12 1.62 -1.54
C ARG A 40 -11.12 0.14 -1.17
N THR A 41 -11.35 -0.16 0.09
CA THR A 41 -11.40 -1.55 0.57
C THR A 41 -12.66 -2.26 0.12
N GLU A 42 -12.51 -3.54 -0.27
CA GLU A 42 -13.57 -4.45 -0.65
C GLU A 42 -13.73 -5.60 0.35
N VAL A 43 -12.59 -6.04 0.94
CA VAL A 43 -12.56 -7.06 1.99
C VAL A 43 -11.56 -6.64 3.06
N GLY A 44 -11.96 -6.80 4.32
CA GLY A 44 -11.27 -6.33 5.51
C GLY A 44 -12.11 -5.26 6.22
N GLU A 45 -11.49 -4.20 6.73
CA GLU A 45 -12.25 -3.07 7.26
C GLU A 45 -12.89 -2.28 6.12
N LEU A 46 -14.23 -2.43 6.00
CA LEU A 46 -15.01 -1.78 4.96
C LEU A 46 -15.06 -0.25 5.15
N ASN A 47 -15.51 0.44 4.10
CA ASN A 47 -15.61 1.91 4.06
C ASN A 47 -14.26 2.64 4.30
N THR A 48 -13.16 1.97 3.95
CA THR A 48 -11.82 2.52 4.10
C THR A 48 -11.25 2.90 2.74
N ILE A 49 -10.63 4.08 2.65
CA ILE A 49 -9.81 4.47 1.51
C ILE A 49 -8.34 4.40 1.89
N ILE A 50 -7.53 3.94 0.95
CA ILE A 50 -6.07 3.84 1.08
C ILE A 50 -5.46 4.69 -0.03
N HIS A 51 -4.57 5.60 0.32
CA HIS A 51 -3.82 6.34 -0.68
C HIS A 51 -2.37 6.51 -0.27
N ILE A 52 -1.46 6.41 -1.25
CA ILE A 52 -0.02 6.33 -1.00
C ILE A 52 0.70 7.44 -1.74
N TRP A 53 1.60 8.14 -1.04
CA TRP A 53 2.34 9.27 -1.54
C TRP A 53 3.85 9.03 -1.40
N PRO A 54 4.60 8.98 -2.50
CA PRO A 54 6.05 8.95 -2.48
C PRO A 54 6.61 10.35 -2.22
N TYR A 55 7.66 10.41 -1.42
CA TYR A 55 8.46 11.61 -1.18
C TYR A 55 9.93 11.23 -1.08
N LYS A 56 10.81 12.18 -1.38
CA LYS A 56 12.25 11.99 -1.18
C LYS A 56 12.57 11.71 0.28
N ASP A 57 12.00 12.53 1.18
CA ASP A 57 12.17 12.48 2.63
C ASP A 57 11.02 13.22 3.35
N LEU A 58 11.07 13.29 4.68
CA LEU A 58 10.06 13.98 5.50
C LEU A 58 10.04 15.49 5.26
N ASN A 59 11.17 16.11 4.97
CA ASN A 59 11.22 17.56 4.71
C ASN A 59 10.48 17.92 3.42
N GLU A 60 10.69 17.14 2.35
CA GLU A 60 9.94 17.31 1.11
C GLU A 60 8.45 17.08 1.32
N ARG A 61 8.08 16.03 2.05
CA ARG A 61 6.69 15.75 2.42
C ARG A 61 6.04 16.95 3.10
N ASP A 62 6.68 17.50 4.11
CA ASP A 62 6.14 18.60 4.90
C ASP A 62 6.00 19.89 4.06
N LYS A 63 7.01 20.21 3.26
CA LYS A 63 6.98 21.34 2.32
C LYS A 63 5.81 21.22 1.32
N ILE A 64 5.68 20.07 0.66
CA ILE A 64 4.63 19.84 -0.35
C ILE A 64 3.25 19.87 0.31
N ARG A 65 3.07 19.30 1.49
CA ARG A 65 1.79 19.30 2.21
C ARG A 65 1.40 20.72 2.65
N ALA A 66 2.35 21.50 3.17
CA ALA A 66 2.11 22.89 3.54
C ALA A 66 1.71 23.74 2.31
N GLU A 67 2.38 23.57 1.18
CA GLU A 67 2.04 24.28 -0.06
C GLU A 67 0.66 23.89 -0.59
N ALA A 68 0.30 22.60 -0.53
CA ALA A 68 -1.00 22.12 -0.95
C ALA A 68 -2.15 22.73 -0.13
N VAL A 69 -1.96 22.88 1.18
CA VAL A 69 -2.93 23.55 2.06
C VAL A 69 -2.98 25.04 1.78
N LYS A 70 -1.83 25.71 1.69
CA LYS A 70 -1.72 27.15 1.45
C LYS A 70 -2.40 27.58 0.14
N THR A 71 -2.25 26.79 -0.90
CA THR A 71 -2.84 27.07 -2.23
C THR A 71 -4.29 26.59 -2.36
N GLY A 72 -4.82 25.91 -1.36
CA GLY A 72 -6.18 25.37 -1.36
C GLY A 72 -6.41 24.21 -2.35
N VAL A 73 -5.35 23.66 -2.94
CA VAL A 73 -5.48 22.53 -3.89
C VAL A 73 -5.65 21.18 -3.21
N TRP A 74 -5.51 21.16 -1.88
CA TRP A 74 -5.62 19.94 -1.07
C TRP A 74 -5.72 20.27 0.44
N PRO A 75 -6.43 19.51 1.26
CA PRO A 75 -7.17 18.26 0.98
C PRO A 75 -8.57 18.53 0.40
N PRO A 76 -9.23 17.51 -0.20
CA PRO A 76 -10.65 17.59 -0.55
C PRO A 76 -11.52 17.72 0.70
N LYS A 77 -12.70 18.31 0.54
CA LYS A 77 -13.66 18.53 1.65
C LYS A 77 -14.39 17.23 1.98
N ILE A 78 -13.74 16.38 2.76
CA ILE A 78 -14.29 15.07 3.18
C ILE A 78 -14.46 14.95 4.70
N GLN A 79 -14.23 16.03 5.45
CA GLN A 79 -14.25 16.02 6.91
C GLN A 79 -15.55 15.43 7.50
N ASP A 80 -16.69 15.64 6.82
CA ASP A 80 -17.98 15.12 7.26
C ASP A 80 -18.13 13.60 7.07
N PHE A 81 -17.25 12.99 6.29
CA PHE A 81 -17.25 11.55 6.01
C PHE A 81 -16.29 10.79 6.92
N VAL A 82 -15.27 11.45 7.44
CA VAL A 82 -14.14 10.79 8.13
C VAL A 82 -14.51 10.40 9.56
N LEU A 83 -14.26 9.14 9.90
CA LEU A 83 -14.35 8.60 11.25
C LEU A 83 -12.98 8.43 11.91
N ASN A 84 -11.97 8.01 11.13
CA ASN A 84 -10.60 7.86 11.61
C ASN A 84 -9.60 8.09 10.47
N MET A 85 -8.39 8.52 10.80
CA MET A 85 -7.30 8.74 9.86
C MET A 85 -5.99 8.22 10.43
N GLU A 86 -5.32 7.35 9.69
CA GLU A 86 -3.97 6.88 10.01
C GLU A 86 -2.97 7.29 8.93
N SER A 87 -1.74 7.48 9.34
CA SER A 87 -0.61 7.74 8.45
C SER A 87 0.61 6.95 8.91
N LYS A 88 1.25 6.26 7.96
CA LYS A 88 2.48 5.50 8.21
C LYS A 88 3.56 5.92 7.22
N ILE A 89 4.79 6.03 7.68
CA ILE A 89 5.96 6.21 6.83
C ILE A 89 6.62 4.85 6.64
N VAL A 90 6.80 4.47 5.38
CA VAL A 90 7.28 3.16 4.98
C VAL A 90 8.51 3.31 4.09
N HIS A 91 9.57 2.57 4.40
CA HIS A 91 10.75 2.43 3.56
C HIS A 91 10.61 1.22 2.65
N ALA A 92 10.91 1.38 1.37
CA ALA A 92 10.91 0.27 0.43
C ALA A 92 12.07 -0.70 0.72
N ALA A 93 11.82 -2.00 0.57
CA ALA A 93 12.89 -3.00 0.57
C ALA A 93 13.78 -2.84 -0.68
N PRO A 94 15.06 -3.26 -0.65
CA PRO A 94 15.98 -3.09 -1.78
C PRO A 94 15.51 -3.69 -3.11
N PHE A 95 14.67 -4.71 -3.06
CA PHE A 95 14.11 -5.41 -4.23
C PHE A 95 12.70 -4.94 -4.60
N SER A 96 12.13 -4.00 -3.85
CA SER A 96 10.75 -3.56 -4.05
C SER A 96 10.59 -2.74 -5.33
N PRO A 97 9.57 -3.02 -6.15
CA PRO A 97 9.04 -2.02 -7.06
C PRO A 97 8.51 -0.81 -6.27
N HIS A 98 8.47 0.34 -6.93
CA HIS A 98 8.08 1.60 -6.30
C HIS A 98 6.71 2.10 -6.78
N PHE A 99 5.70 1.23 -6.83
CA PHE A 99 4.37 1.57 -7.34
C PHE A 99 4.45 2.12 -8.78
N GLU A 100 5.06 1.34 -9.67
CA GLU A 100 5.16 1.71 -11.10
C GLU A 100 3.76 1.83 -11.70
N PRO A 101 3.40 3.01 -12.27
CA PRO A 101 2.09 3.22 -12.87
C PRO A 101 1.79 2.19 -13.97
N GLY A 102 0.54 1.75 -14.05
CA GLY A 102 0.13 0.80 -15.09
C GLY A 102 -1.12 0.01 -14.73
N GLU A 103 -1.52 -0.82 -15.67
CA GLU A 103 -2.63 -1.76 -15.49
C GLU A 103 -2.10 -3.10 -14.98
N HIS A 104 -2.20 -3.31 -13.68
CA HIS A 104 -1.70 -4.52 -13.00
C HIS A 104 -2.82 -5.48 -12.60
N GLY A 105 -4.09 -5.01 -12.66
CA GLY A 105 -5.28 -5.79 -12.31
C GLY A 105 -6.29 -5.00 -11.49
N GLY A 106 -7.51 -5.52 -11.39
CA GLY A 106 -8.62 -4.87 -10.68
C GLY A 106 -8.66 -5.10 -9.17
N LEU A 107 -7.78 -5.95 -8.64
CA LEU A 107 -7.76 -6.34 -7.23
C LEU A 107 -6.37 -6.22 -6.64
N TYR A 108 -6.23 -5.45 -5.57
CA TYR A 108 -4.98 -5.27 -4.84
C TYR A 108 -5.07 -5.88 -3.45
N GLU A 109 -4.10 -6.73 -3.08
CA GLU A 109 -3.99 -7.32 -1.76
C GLU A 109 -2.91 -6.59 -0.96
N PHE A 110 -3.31 -5.82 0.04
CA PHE A 110 -2.45 -5.18 1.03
C PHE A 110 -2.24 -6.14 2.20
N ARG A 111 -1.00 -6.56 2.43
CA ARG A 111 -0.67 -7.45 3.53
C ARG A 111 0.25 -6.73 4.51
N THR A 112 -0.14 -6.68 5.77
CA THR A 112 0.64 -6.09 6.85
C THR A 112 0.96 -7.17 7.88
N TYR A 113 2.24 -7.45 8.07
CA TYR A 113 2.73 -8.43 9.03
C TYR A 113 3.53 -7.72 10.11
N THR A 114 3.18 -7.97 11.37
CA THR A 114 3.91 -7.40 12.51
C THR A 114 4.88 -8.43 13.06
N TYR A 115 6.14 -8.06 13.14
CA TYR A 115 7.23 -8.90 13.62
C TYR A 115 7.78 -8.40 14.95
N GLY A 116 8.54 -9.28 15.64
CA GLY A 116 9.30 -8.90 16.82
C GLY A 116 10.38 -7.85 16.49
N PRO A 117 10.82 -7.06 17.50
CA PRO A 117 11.90 -6.09 17.34
C PRO A 117 13.16 -6.68 16.72
N GLY A 118 13.78 -5.96 15.78
CA GLY A 118 15.02 -6.40 15.10
C GLY A 118 14.84 -7.49 14.05
N ASN A 119 13.60 -7.94 13.74
CA ASN A 119 13.39 -9.02 12.79
C ASN A 119 13.30 -8.56 11.33
N ILE A 120 13.02 -7.29 11.06
CA ILE A 120 12.85 -6.76 9.68
C ILE A 120 14.04 -7.06 8.76
N PRO A 121 15.31 -6.89 9.15
CA PRO A 121 16.44 -7.25 8.29
C PRO A 121 16.44 -8.72 7.85
N LYS A 122 16.10 -9.65 8.76
CA LYS A 122 16.00 -11.08 8.47
C LYS A 122 14.83 -11.41 7.52
N VAL A 123 13.72 -10.66 7.65
CA VAL A 123 12.59 -10.77 6.72
C VAL A 123 13.00 -10.33 5.32
N ILE A 124 13.72 -9.21 5.19
CA ILE A 124 14.23 -8.70 3.92
C ILE A 124 15.17 -9.73 3.27
N GLU A 125 16.10 -10.30 4.03
CA GLU A 125 17.03 -11.32 3.56
C GLU A 125 16.28 -12.56 3.02
N ALA A 126 15.35 -13.10 3.81
CA ALA A 126 14.55 -14.27 3.42
C ALA A 126 13.75 -14.02 2.14
N TRP A 127 13.15 -12.84 2.01
CA TRP A 127 12.41 -12.44 0.82
C TRP A 127 13.33 -12.25 -0.39
N SER A 128 14.49 -11.61 -0.23
CA SER A 128 15.47 -11.37 -1.30
C SER A 128 15.86 -12.66 -2.00
N SER A 129 15.95 -13.77 -1.26
CA SER A 129 16.34 -15.07 -1.80
C SER A 129 15.29 -15.69 -2.75
N ARG A 130 14.02 -15.27 -2.67
CA ARG A 130 12.89 -15.93 -3.36
C ARG A 130 12.04 -14.99 -4.21
N ILE A 131 12.11 -13.68 -3.98
CA ILE A 131 11.16 -12.73 -4.56
C ILE A 131 11.16 -12.72 -6.09
N LYS A 132 12.32 -12.87 -6.73
CA LYS A 132 12.44 -12.92 -8.20
C LYS A 132 11.62 -14.05 -8.80
N ALA A 133 11.70 -15.25 -8.22
CA ALA A 133 10.91 -16.40 -8.67
C ALA A 133 9.41 -16.22 -8.34
N ARG A 134 9.09 -15.61 -7.22
CA ARG A 134 7.69 -15.34 -6.82
C ARG A 134 7.02 -14.31 -7.73
N THR A 135 7.72 -13.25 -8.13
CA THR A 135 7.18 -12.20 -9.00
C THR A 135 6.97 -12.65 -10.44
N ALA A 136 7.61 -13.74 -10.87
CA ALA A 136 7.32 -14.38 -12.14
C ALA A 136 5.91 -15.06 -12.18
N ILE A 137 5.27 -15.26 -11.02
CA ILE A 137 3.94 -15.88 -10.92
C ILE A 137 2.84 -14.82 -10.84
N SER A 138 3.06 -13.75 -10.08
CA SER A 138 2.14 -12.60 -10.01
C SER A 138 2.89 -11.33 -9.63
N PRO A 139 2.43 -10.14 -10.08
CA PRO A 139 3.16 -8.89 -9.86
C PRO A 139 3.17 -8.50 -8.39
N LEU A 140 4.37 -8.20 -7.88
CA LEU A 140 4.56 -7.43 -6.66
C LEU A 140 4.51 -5.95 -7.02
N ILE A 141 3.70 -5.19 -6.31
CA ILE A 141 3.56 -3.73 -6.52
C ILE A 141 4.47 -2.97 -5.56
N PHE A 142 4.62 -3.49 -4.34
CA PHE A 142 5.45 -2.89 -3.31
C PHE A 142 5.80 -3.90 -2.22
N ALA A 143 6.96 -3.75 -1.60
CA ALA A 143 7.32 -4.38 -0.33
C ALA A 143 8.20 -3.44 0.48
N GLY A 144 7.92 -3.30 1.77
CA GLY A 144 8.65 -2.39 2.63
C GLY A 144 8.32 -2.55 4.09
N TYR A 145 8.90 -1.70 4.91
CA TYR A 145 8.72 -1.74 6.36
C TYR A 145 8.46 -0.36 6.94
N THR A 146 7.72 -0.32 8.03
CA THR A 146 7.37 0.93 8.70
C THR A 146 8.52 1.47 9.53
N ASP A 147 8.64 2.80 9.52
CA ASP A 147 9.51 3.58 10.38
C ASP A 147 8.70 4.42 11.39
N ILE A 148 7.58 4.99 10.93
CA ILE A 148 6.66 5.80 11.74
C ILE A 148 5.23 5.29 11.53
N GLY A 149 4.42 5.31 12.58
CA GLY A 149 3.01 4.89 12.54
C GLY A 149 2.79 3.40 12.76
N GLY A 150 3.49 2.81 13.71
CA GLY A 150 3.51 1.39 14.06
C GLY A 150 4.81 0.72 13.62
N LEU A 151 5.56 0.19 14.59
CA LEU A 151 6.91 -0.34 14.34
C LEU A 151 6.87 -1.81 13.92
N ASN A 152 7.97 -2.26 13.30
CA ASN A 152 8.23 -3.65 12.92
C ASN A 152 7.15 -4.25 12.01
N GLN A 153 6.47 -3.43 11.23
CA GLN A 153 5.51 -3.89 10.25
C GLN A 153 6.21 -4.08 8.89
N TRP A 154 6.01 -5.25 8.30
CA TRP A 154 6.33 -5.56 6.92
C TRP A 154 5.07 -5.42 6.09
N ILE A 155 5.06 -4.48 5.15
CA ILE A 155 3.93 -4.21 4.28
C ILE A 155 4.28 -4.62 2.86
N HIS A 156 3.41 -5.40 2.23
CA HIS A 156 3.59 -5.74 0.83
C HIS A 156 2.26 -5.74 0.09
N VAL A 157 2.31 -5.27 -1.16
CA VAL A 157 1.14 -5.08 -2.00
C VAL A 157 1.29 -5.92 -3.27
N TRP A 158 0.28 -6.70 -3.57
CA TRP A 158 0.19 -7.55 -4.76
C TRP A 158 -1.01 -7.14 -5.60
N ALA A 159 -0.93 -7.29 -6.92
CA ALA A 159 -2.04 -7.08 -7.82
C ALA A 159 -2.46 -8.38 -8.50
N TYR A 160 -3.76 -8.49 -8.76
CA TYR A 160 -4.41 -9.62 -9.43
C TYR A 160 -5.57 -9.11 -10.28
N LYS A 161 -5.97 -9.84 -11.30
CA LYS A 161 -7.19 -9.52 -12.05
C LYS A 161 -8.44 -9.72 -11.18
N ASN A 162 -8.46 -10.80 -10.39
CA ASN A 162 -9.55 -11.17 -9.50
C ASN A 162 -9.08 -12.19 -8.43
N MET A 163 -9.99 -12.61 -7.54
CA MET A 163 -9.71 -13.59 -6.48
C MET A 163 -9.29 -14.95 -7.00
N GLY A 164 -9.87 -15.42 -8.11
CA GLY A 164 -9.49 -16.72 -8.71
C GLY A 164 -8.04 -16.72 -9.21
N GLU A 165 -7.59 -15.64 -9.86
CA GLU A 165 -6.18 -15.50 -10.25
C GLU A 165 -5.25 -15.47 -9.03
N ARG A 166 -5.64 -14.75 -7.97
CA ARG A 166 -4.88 -14.74 -6.71
C ARG A 166 -4.75 -16.13 -6.12
N GLU A 167 -5.83 -16.90 -6.05
CA GLU A 167 -5.81 -18.27 -5.52
C GLU A 167 -4.91 -19.18 -6.35
N ALA A 168 -5.04 -19.15 -7.67
CA ALA A 168 -4.21 -19.90 -8.59
C ALA A 168 -2.72 -19.55 -8.46
N ALA A 169 -2.39 -18.24 -8.38
CA ALA A 169 -1.01 -17.78 -8.20
C ALA A 169 -0.40 -18.25 -6.88
N ARG A 170 -1.18 -18.22 -5.79
CA ARG A 170 -0.72 -18.69 -4.48
C ARG A 170 -0.55 -20.22 -4.44
N ALA A 171 -1.49 -20.96 -5.01
CA ALA A 171 -1.40 -22.41 -5.11
C ALA A 171 -0.16 -22.83 -5.94
N LYS A 172 0.07 -22.17 -7.06
CA LYS A 172 1.27 -22.40 -7.91
C LYS A 172 2.56 -22.10 -7.14
N ALA A 173 2.63 -20.98 -6.43
CA ALA A 173 3.81 -20.61 -5.67
C ALA A 173 4.13 -21.62 -4.54
N LEU A 174 3.10 -22.17 -3.89
CA LEU A 174 3.24 -23.19 -2.86
C LEU A 174 3.65 -24.54 -3.44
N SER A 175 2.96 -25.03 -4.51
CA SER A 175 3.23 -26.35 -5.12
C SER A 175 4.61 -26.43 -5.75
N THR A 176 5.15 -25.33 -6.25
CA THR A 176 6.50 -25.27 -6.83
C THR A 176 7.61 -24.99 -5.78
N GLY A 177 7.25 -24.82 -4.51
CA GLY A 177 8.19 -24.48 -3.44
C GLY A 177 8.84 -23.11 -3.56
N VAL A 178 8.33 -22.25 -4.47
CA VAL A 178 8.83 -20.89 -4.66
C VAL A 178 8.50 -20.01 -3.48
N TRP A 179 7.33 -20.23 -2.86
CA TRP A 179 6.82 -19.42 -1.75
C TRP A 179 6.04 -20.26 -0.74
N PRO A 180 6.13 -19.99 0.56
CA PRO A 180 6.76 -18.85 1.22
C PRO A 180 8.31 -18.93 1.24
N PRO A 181 8.99 -17.81 1.60
CA PRO A 181 10.44 -17.85 1.83
C PRO A 181 10.77 -18.80 2.99
N PRO A 182 12.01 -19.31 3.07
CA PRO A 182 12.42 -20.20 4.14
C PRO A 182 12.12 -19.60 5.53
N ARG A 183 11.57 -20.42 6.40
CA ARG A 183 11.30 -20.00 7.78
C ARG A 183 12.64 -19.85 8.52
N ASN A 184 12.77 -18.73 9.21
CA ASN A 184 13.88 -18.48 10.13
C ASN A 184 13.31 -18.54 11.57
N GLU A 185 13.74 -19.52 12.37
CA GLU A 185 13.24 -19.73 13.72
C GLU A 185 13.51 -18.56 14.67
N SER A 186 14.53 -17.74 14.37
CA SER A 186 14.82 -16.52 15.12
C SER A 186 13.93 -15.33 14.78
N VAL A 187 12.97 -15.50 13.86
CA VAL A 187 12.01 -14.48 13.45
C VAL A 187 10.65 -14.77 14.06
N THR A 188 10.19 -13.85 14.91
CA THR A 188 8.88 -13.95 15.55
C THR A 188 7.84 -13.13 14.77
N LEU A 189 6.82 -13.80 14.26
CA LEU A 189 5.68 -13.20 13.60
C LEU A 189 4.51 -13.13 14.57
N HIS A 190 4.05 -11.90 14.89
CA HIS A 190 2.98 -11.67 15.88
C HIS A 190 1.60 -11.57 15.25
N LYS A 191 1.49 -10.90 14.08
CA LYS A 191 0.19 -10.60 13.45
C LYS A 191 0.31 -10.57 11.94
N GLN A 192 -0.73 -11.05 11.27
CA GLN A 192 -0.88 -10.94 9.82
C GLN A 192 -2.27 -10.39 9.51
N VAL A 193 -2.31 -9.33 8.72
CA VAL A 193 -3.56 -8.76 8.21
C VAL A 193 -3.49 -8.76 6.69
N SER A 194 -4.57 -9.14 6.04
CA SER A 194 -4.74 -9.06 4.59
C SER A 194 -6.00 -8.27 4.28
N THR A 195 -5.87 -7.24 3.48
CA THR A 195 -6.96 -6.37 3.04
C THR A 195 -7.00 -6.36 1.52
N PHE A 196 -8.17 -6.55 0.93
CA PHE A 196 -8.36 -6.40 -0.51
C PHE A 196 -8.99 -5.06 -0.82
N ALA A 197 -8.47 -4.42 -1.85
CA ALA A 197 -8.92 -3.10 -2.25
C ALA A 197 -8.99 -2.99 -3.78
N ILE A 198 -9.92 -2.16 -4.24
CA ILE A 198 -10.18 -1.87 -5.65
C ILE A 198 -9.62 -0.49 -5.96
N PRO A 199 -8.85 -0.32 -7.05
CA PRO A 199 -8.29 0.97 -7.41
C PRO A 199 -9.38 1.92 -7.91
N ALA A 200 -9.23 3.22 -7.58
CA ALA A 200 -10.03 4.27 -8.17
C ALA A 200 -9.77 4.35 -9.69
N LYS A 201 -10.79 4.74 -10.46
CA LYS A 201 -10.67 4.87 -11.93
C LYS A 201 -9.56 5.83 -12.37
N TRP A 202 -9.28 6.83 -11.57
CA TRP A 202 -8.24 7.83 -11.82
C TRP A 202 -6.88 7.48 -11.16
N SER A 203 -6.80 6.38 -10.42
CA SER A 203 -5.55 5.92 -9.81
C SER A 203 -4.50 5.60 -10.88
N PRO A 204 -3.22 5.96 -10.69
CA PRO A 204 -2.14 5.55 -11.60
C PRO A 204 -1.93 4.05 -11.71
N LEU A 205 -2.33 3.32 -10.69
CA LEU A 205 -2.30 1.85 -10.61
C LEU A 205 -3.72 1.31 -10.74
N ARG A 206 -3.96 0.54 -11.80
CA ARG A 206 -5.28 -0.05 -12.14
C ARG A 206 -5.14 -1.50 -12.52
#